data_72c676ef45a18a8ef5182d6a5367459e
#
_entry.id   72c676ef45a18a8ef5182d6a5367459e
#
_cell.length_a   1.000
_cell.length_b   1.000
_cell.length_c   1.000
_cell.angle_alpha   90.00
_cell.angle_beta   90.00
_cell.angle_gamma   90.00
#
_symmetry.space_group_name_H-M   'P 1'
#
loop_
_entity.id
_entity.type
_entity.pdbx_description
1 polymer ?
#
loop_
_entity_poly.entity_id
_entity_poly.type
_entity_poly.pdbx_seq_one_letter_code
_entity_poly.pdbx_strand_id
1 'polypeptide(L)'
;MPKNIMQMLSLTALTTLSLSVCGDTIYKCKNHQGSLLYQKSPCKENVQTISSWTAAAKVKPPANESEKKNKAEFIIEQNPNGYYFLDGAINGKALTFVIDTGASFVSLPDSVAREARISCKNKVDMQTANGTTVACSTTIEKLNFGPFEINDVMAVIAPNLTQPLLGMNVLQQLKIAQEKGEMRLSTRE
;
A
#
# COMPACT_ATOMS: atom_id res chain seq x y z
N MET A 1 18.02 -19.50 75.63
CA MET A 1 18.88 -19.37 74.42
C MET A 1 18.00 -19.27 73.22
N PRO A 2 17.72 -18.10 72.66
CA PRO A 2 16.99 -17.97 71.38
C PRO A 2 17.96 -17.77 70.21
N LYS A 3 17.77 -18.54 69.18
CA LYS A 3 18.49 -18.41 67.91
C LYS A 3 17.82 -17.38 67.03
N ASN A 4 18.55 -16.32 66.66
CA ASN A 4 18.15 -15.31 65.70
C ASN A 4 18.15 -15.91 64.32
N ILE A 5 16.98 -15.89 63.64
CA ILE A 5 16.85 -16.16 62.23
C ILE A 5 16.81 -14.81 61.52
N MET A 6 17.89 -14.48 60.81
CA MET A 6 18.05 -13.29 60.00
C MET A 6 17.36 -13.55 58.63
N GLN A 7 16.22 -12.93 58.39
CA GLN A 7 15.53 -12.96 57.12
C GLN A 7 16.28 -12.04 56.15
N MET A 8 16.92 -12.66 55.13
CA MET A 8 17.41 -11.95 53.93
C MET A 8 16.22 -11.65 53.01
N LEU A 9 15.84 -10.37 52.90
CA LEU A 9 14.97 -9.89 51.84
C LEU A 9 15.79 -9.81 50.54
N SER A 10 15.53 -10.74 49.62
CA SER A 10 16.02 -10.68 48.26
C SER A 10 15.14 -9.71 47.46
N LEU A 11 15.67 -8.53 47.13
CA LEU A 11 15.05 -7.52 46.28
C LEU A 11 15.31 -7.88 44.81
N THR A 12 14.38 -8.59 44.20
CA THR A 12 14.43 -8.87 42.72
C THR A 12 14.06 -7.61 41.98
N ALA A 13 15.05 -6.94 41.42
CA ALA A 13 14.86 -5.84 40.46
C ALA A 13 14.30 -6.38 39.14
N LEU A 14 13.01 -6.09 38.89
CA LEU A 14 12.34 -6.41 37.63
C LEU A 14 12.77 -5.38 36.56
N THR A 15 13.77 -5.69 35.77
CA THR A 15 14.19 -4.87 34.60
C THR A 15 13.17 -5.01 33.50
N THR A 16 12.34 -3.99 33.28
CA THR A 16 11.44 -3.87 32.15
C THR A 16 12.25 -3.60 30.88
N LEU A 17 12.37 -4.61 30.03
CA LEU A 17 12.96 -4.48 28.71
C LEU A 17 11.98 -3.72 27.81
N SER A 18 12.23 -2.43 27.59
CA SER A 18 11.46 -1.62 26.64
C SER A 18 11.81 -2.06 25.22
N LEU A 19 10.94 -2.82 24.58
CA LEU A 19 11.01 -3.14 23.14
C LEU A 19 10.71 -1.85 22.36
N SER A 20 11.74 -1.19 21.85
CA SER A 20 11.60 -0.10 20.88
C SER A 20 11.04 -0.67 19.58
N VAL A 21 9.78 -0.39 19.28
CA VAL A 21 9.17 -0.66 17.99
C VAL A 21 9.77 0.36 17.01
N CYS A 22 10.80 -0.03 16.25
CA CYS A 22 11.28 0.74 15.11
C CYS A 22 10.22 0.66 14.01
N GLY A 23 9.40 1.70 13.87
CA GLY A 23 8.56 1.88 12.69
C GLY A 23 9.46 2.10 11.46
N ASP A 24 9.28 1.30 10.42
CA ASP A 24 9.99 1.48 9.14
C ASP A 24 9.61 2.84 8.52
N THR A 25 10.58 3.74 8.45
CA THR A 25 10.44 5.04 7.78
C THR A 25 10.85 4.88 6.31
N ILE A 26 9.98 5.31 5.40
CA ILE A 26 10.29 5.35 3.97
C ILE A 26 10.56 6.80 3.57
N TYR A 27 11.67 7.02 2.87
CA TYR A 27 12.10 8.32 2.36
C TYR A 27 11.82 8.41 0.87
N LYS A 28 11.19 9.49 0.44
CA LYS A 28 11.02 9.85 -0.96
C LYS A 28 12.10 10.85 -1.35
N CYS A 29 13.05 10.43 -2.14
CA CYS A 29 14.20 11.22 -2.56
C CYS A 29 14.07 11.59 -4.05
N LYS A 30 14.46 12.81 -4.44
CA LYS A 30 14.52 13.26 -5.83
C LYS A 30 15.97 13.50 -6.22
N ASN A 31 16.48 12.78 -7.22
CA ASN A 31 17.84 12.99 -7.69
C ASN A 31 17.97 14.26 -8.57
N HIS A 32 19.18 14.63 -8.96
CA HIS A 32 19.48 15.80 -9.79
C HIS A 32 18.85 15.73 -11.19
N GLN A 33 18.48 14.54 -11.66
CA GLN A 33 17.80 14.31 -12.93
C GLN A 33 16.27 14.33 -12.82
N GLY A 34 15.74 14.63 -11.60
CA GLY A 34 14.31 14.71 -11.35
C GLY A 34 13.65 13.37 -11.02
N SER A 35 14.37 12.25 -11.10
CA SER A 35 13.84 10.92 -10.81
C SER A 35 13.57 10.71 -9.31
N LEU A 36 12.47 10.06 -8.99
CA LEU A 36 12.07 9.74 -7.62
C LEU A 36 12.59 8.37 -7.21
N LEU A 37 13.21 8.30 -6.04
CA LEU A 37 13.67 7.06 -5.42
C LEU A 37 13.03 6.90 -4.05
N TYR A 38 12.49 5.73 -3.77
CA TYR A 38 11.93 5.36 -2.47
C TYR A 38 12.89 4.40 -1.77
N GLN A 39 13.32 4.74 -0.54
CA GLN A 39 14.30 3.95 0.20
C GLN A 39 14.03 4.00 1.71
N LYS A 40 14.51 2.98 2.44
CA LYS A 40 14.39 2.90 3.90
C LYS A 40 15.43 3.73 4.66
N SER A 41 16.45 4.24 3.97
CA SER A 41 17.51 5.09 4.55
C SER A 41 17.28 6.55 4.16
N PRO A 42 17.75 7.53 4.95
CA PRO A 42 17.70 8.95 4.61
C PRO A 42 18.34 9.24 3.25
N CYS A 43 17.84 10.25 2.56
CA CYS A 43 18.41 10.70 1.28
C CYS A 43 19.86 11.15 1.48
N LYS A 44 20.74 10.83 0.53
CA LYS A 44 22.16 11.27 0.57
C LYS A 44 22.24 12.79 0.45
N GLU A 45 23.34 13.39 0.94
CA GLU A 45 23.50 14.85 1.11
C GLU A 45 23.26 15.71 -0.15
N ASN A 46 23.28 15.16 -1.34
CA ASN A 46 23.02 15.91 -2.59
C ASN A 46 21.68 15.55 -3.24
N VAL A 47 20.74 14.99 -2.47
CA VAL A 47 19.44 14.54 -2.98
C VAL A 47 18.33 15.16 -2.15
N GLN A 48 17.44 15.91 -2.80
CA GLN A 48 16.35 16.58 -2.11
C GLN A 48 15.36 15.57 -1.52
N THR A 49 15.17 15.58 -0.21
CA THR A 49 14.07 14.86 0.46
C THR A 49 12.77 15.58 0.19
N ILE A 50 11.84 14.94 -0.53
CA ILE A 50 10.52 15.51 -0.82
C ILE A 50 9.55 15.20 0.33
N SER A 51 9.62 14.01 0.89
CA SER A 51 8.84 13.61 2.06
C SER A 51 9.45 12.39 2.74
N SER A 52 9.20 12.25 4.03
CA SER A 52 9.43 11.03 4.78
C SER A 52 8.16 10.71 5.57
N TRP A 53 7.76 9.45 5.66
CA TRP A 53 6.62 9.04 6.48
C TRP A 53 6.95 7.76 7.24
N THR A 54 6.50 7.73 8.49
CA THR A 54 6.51 6.53 9.33
C THR A 54 5.10 5.95 9.37
N ALA A 55 4.98 4.65 9.45
CA ALA A 55 3.71 3.91 9.39
C ALA A 55 2.68 4.27 10.50
N ALA A 56 2.96 5.27 11.35
CA ALA A 56 2.10 5.69 12.45
C ALA A 56 1.49 7.10 12.31
N ALA A 57 1.67 7.81 11.19
CA ALA A 57 1.11 9.15 11.04
C ALA A 57 -0.28 9.10 10.41
N LYS A 58 -1.31 9.51 11.16
CA LYS A 58 -2.64 9.83 10.61
C LYS A 58 -2.47 10.93 9.55
N VAL A 59 -2.68 10.59 8.30
CA VAL A 59 -2.71 11.56 7.21
C VAL A 59 -3.95 12.44 7.40
N LYS A 60 -3.71 13.72 7.72
CA LYS A 60 -4.74 14.76 7.67
C LYS A 60 -5.03 15.04 6.20
N PRO A 61 -6.29 15.03 5.73
CA PRO A 61 -6.61 15.36 4.35
C PRO A 61 -6.15 16.78 4.04
N PRO A 62 -5.57 17.08 2.89
CA PRO A 62 -5.31 18.46 2.48
C PRO A 62 -6.62 19.20 2.35
N ALA A 63 -6.67 20.39 2.94
CA ALA A 63 -7.81 21.30 2.90
C ALA A 63 -8.07 21.75 1.46
N ASN A 64 -9.36 21.81 1.11
CA ASN A 64 -9.98 22.36 -0.07
C ASN A 64 -9.18 23.49 -0.76
N GLU A 65 -8.91 23.28 -2.04
CA GLU A 65 -8.86 24.38 -2.99
C GLU A 65 -9.93 24.15 -4.08
N SER A 66 -10.76 25.14 -4.22
CA SER A 66 -11.99 25.21 -4.97
C SER A 66 -11.84 24.95 -6.47
N GLU A 67 -12.71 24.11 -6.96
CA GLU A 67 -13.38 24.10 -8.27
C GLU A 67 -12.74 24.90 -9.44
N LYS A 68 -12.02 24.15 -10.26
CA LYS A 68 -12.13 24.24 -11.71
C LYS A 68 -12.38 22.83 -12.23
N LYS A 69 -13.45 22.66 -13.00
CA LYS A 69 -13.85 21.44 -13.72
C LYS A 69 -12.85 21.14 -14.84
N ASN A 70 -11.59 20.88 -14.45
CA ASN A 70 -10.58 20.30 -15.31
C ASN A 70 -10.70 18.80 -15.09
N LYS A 71 -10.93 18.02 -16.16
CA LYS A 71 -10.81 16.55 -16.13
C LYS A 71 -9.60 16.20 -15.28
N ALA A 72 -9.82 15.63 -14.11
CA ALA A 72 -8.72 15.25 -13.24
C ALA A 72 -7.91 14.17 -13.95
N GLU A 73 -6.75 14.54 -14.45
CA GLU A 73 -5.79 13.64 -15.04
C GLU A 73 -4.79 13.25 -13.95
N PHE A 74 -4.64 11.96 -13.73
CA PHE A 74 -3.71 11.42 -12.74
C PHE A 74 -2.56 10.74 -13.46
N ILE A 75 -1.33 11.22 -13.25
CA ILE A 75 -0.13 10.79 -13.96
C ILE A 75 0.70 9.89 -13.06
N ILE A 76 1.12 8.75 -13.59
CA ILE A 76 1.95 7.76 -12.92
C ILE A 76 3.21 7.54 -13.76
N GLU A 77 4.37 7.68 -13.17
CA GLU A 77 5.64 7.43 -13.83
C GLU A 77 6.01 5.93 -13.80
N GLN A 78 6.53 5.44 -14.90
CA GLN A 78 7.09 4.10 -14.99
C GLN A 78 8.36 4.00 -14.16
N ASN A 79 8.50 2.96 -13.36
CA ASN A 79 9.74 2.70 -12.66
C ASN A 79 10.82 2.12 -13.59
N PRO A 80 12.11 2.06 -13.17
CA PRO A 80 13.19 1.53 -14.00
C PRO A 80 13.01 0.08 -14.47
N ASN A 81 12.17 -0.70 -13.77
CA ASN A 81 11.87 -2.10 -14.13
C ASN A 81 10.65 -2.23 -15.05
N GLY A 82 10.09 -1.11 -15.53
CA GLY A 82 8.96 -1.11 -16.46
C GLY A 82 7.58 -1.19 -15.82
N TYR A 83 7.47 -1.20 -14.47
CA TYR A 83 6.19 -1.27 -13.78
C TYR A 83 5.65 0.13 -13.45
N TYR A 84 4.33 0.22 -13.34
CA TYR A 84 3.61 1.38 -12.82
C TYR A 84 3.10 1.08 -11.42
N PHE A 85 3.56 1.85 -10.43
CA PHE A 85 3.11 1.74 -9.05
C PHE A 85 2.16 2.87 -8.72
N LEU A 86 1.10 2.54 -8.00
CA LEU A 86 0.00 3.44 -7.68
C LEU A 86 -0.31 3.39 -6.20
N ASP A 87 -0.11 4.51 -5.50
CA ASP A 87 -0.53 4.63 -4.11
C ASP A 87 -2.04 4.83 -4.01
N GLY A 88 -2.66 4.09 -3.12
CA GLY A 88 -4.09 4.11 -2.91
C GLY A 88 -4.49 3.59 -1.54
N ALA A 89 -5.78 3.33 -1.36
CA ALA A 89 -6.32 2.74 -0.15
C ALA A 89 -7.49 1.82 -0.44
N ILE A 90 -7.63 0.75 0.33
CA ILE A 90 -8.80 -0.11 0.36
C ILE A 90 -9.41 -0.10 1.76
N ASN A 91 -10.72 0.20 1.87
CA ASN A 91 -11.43 0.34 3.14
C ASN A 91 -10.67 1.22 4.16
N GLY A 92 -10.00 2.28 3.67
CA GLY A 92 -9.21 3.20 4.49
C GLY A 92 -7.79 2.73 4.83
N LYS A 93 -7.40 1.51 4.46
CA LYS A 93 -6.03 1.00 4.61
C LYS A 93 -5.18 1.40 3.41
N ALA A 94 -4.16 2.22 3.63
CA ALA A 94 -3.22 2.64 2.60
C ALA A 94 -2.34 1.47 2.14
N LEU A 95 -2.10 1.39 0.82
CA LEU A 95 -1.22 0.41 0.16
C LEU A 95 -0.77 0.94 -1.19
N THR A 96 0.23 0.26 -1.78
CA THR A 96 0.68 0.54 -3.14
C THR A 96 0.29 -0.62 -4.04
N PHE A 97 -0.40 -0.33 -5.13
CA PHE A 97 -0.75 -1.29 -6.19
C PHE A 97 0.31 -1.31 -7.28
N VAL A 98 0.45 -2.46 -7.92
CA VAL A 98 1.00 -2.57 -9.28
C VAL A 98 -0.17 -2.49 -10.26
N ILE A 99 -0.09 -1.64 -11.28
CA ILE A 99 -1.05 -1.65 -12.38
C ILE A 99 -0.77 -2.87 -13.24
N ASP A 100 -1.76 -3.75 -13.34
CA ASP A 100 -1.65 -5.02 -14.07
C ASP A 100 -2.81 -5.19 -15.06
N THR A 101 -2.56 -4.91 -16.33
CA THR A 101 -3.55 -5.12 -17.40
C THR A 101 -3.77 -6.59 -17.76
N GLY A 102 -2.93 -7.49 -17.27
CA GLY A 102 -3.10 -8.95 -17.39
C GLY A 102 -4.01 -9.55 -16.31
N ALA A 103 -4.23 -8.83 -15.20
CA ALA A 103 -5.14 -9.25 -14.15
C ALA A 103 -6.58 -8.84 -14.46
N SER A 104 -7.53 -9.78 -14.46
CA SER A 104 -8.95 -9.48 -14.68
C SER A 104 -9.57 -8.71 -13.52
N PHE A 105 -9.12 -8.97 -12.29
CA PHE A 105 -9.65 -8.40 -11.06
C PHE A 105 -8.55 -7.79 -10.20
N VAL A 106 -8.94 -6.86 -9.33
CA VAL A 106 -8.06 -6.44 -8.22
C VAL A 106 -7.66 -7.69 -7.45
N SER A 107 -6.35 -7.87 -7.26
CA SER A 107 -5.82 -9.05 -6.58
C SER A 107 -5.04 -8.62 -5.34
N LEU A 108 -5.33 -9.24 -4.21
CA LEU A 108 -4.78 -8.90 -2.91
C LEU A 108 -3.96 -10.06 -2.35
N PRO A 109 -2.75 -9.81 -1.82
CA PRO A 109 -2.08 -10.75 -0.94
C PRO A 109 -2.93 -11.05 0.31
N ASP A 110 -2.80 -12.25 0.87
CA ASP A 110 -3.47 -12.64 2.13
C ASP A 110 -3.17 -11.66 3.28
N SER A 111 -1.94 -11.19 3.39
CA SER A 111 -1.52 -10.22 4.42
C SER A 111 -2.29 -8.91 4.30
N VAL A 112 -2.39 -8.36 3.09
CA VAL A 112 -3.10 -7.11 2.80
C VAL A 112 -4.60 -7.26 3.07
N ALA A 113 -5.20 -8.37 2.65
CA ALA A 113 -6.61 -8.64 2.90
C ALA A 113 -6.92 -8.66 4.41
N ARG A 114 -6.09 -9.37 5.20
CA ARG A 114 -6.24 -9.40 6.67
C ARG A 114 -6.10 -8.02 7.31
N GLU A 115 -5.10 -7.25 6.90
CA GLU A 115 -4.87 -5.88 7.42
C GLU A 115 -6.02 -4.93 7.09
N ALA A 116 -6.61 -5.06 5.91
CA ALA A 116 -7.77 -4.30 5.46
C ALA A 116 -9.11 -4.87 5.97
N ARG A 117 -9.08 -5.93 6.80
CA ARG A 117 -10.26 -6.63 7.34
C ARG A 117 -11.20 -7.16 6.25
N ILE A 118 -10.62 -7.59 5.13
CA ILE A 118 -11.34 -8.21 4.03
C ILE A 118 -11.26 -9.72 4.18
N SER A 119 -12.41 -10.37 4.25
CA SER A 119 -12.52 -11.82 4.39
C SER A 119 -12.88 -12.49 3.07
N CYS A 120 -12.54 -13.76 2.97
CA CYS A 120 -12.94 -14.63 1.86
C CYS A 120 -14.47 -14.80 1.86
N LYS A 121 -15.12 -14.54 0.73
CA LYS A 121 -16.55 -14.83 0.55
C LYS A 121 -16.74 -16.21 -0.05
N ASN A 122 -16.11 -16.49 -1.19
CA ASN A 122 -16.20 -17.77 -1.87
C ASN A 122 -14.84 -18.23 -2.40
N LYS A 123 -14.59 -19.54 -2.38
CA LYS A 123 -13.44 -20.11 -3.08
C LYS A 123 -13.74 -20.16 -4.58
N VAL A 124 -12.75 -19.79 -5.39
CA VAL A 124 -12.85 -19.76 -6.86
C VAL A 124 -11.56 -20.31 -7.46
N ASP A 125 -11.66 -21.03 -8.56
CA ASP A 125 -10.51 -21.40 -9.35
C ASP A 125 -10.04 -20.20 -10.18
N MET A 126 -8.77 -19.85 -10.02
CA MET A 126 -8.14 -18.72 -10.71
C MET A 126 -7.06 -19.23 -11.65
N GLN A 127 -7.17 -18.89 -12.93
CA GLN A 127 -6.14 -19.14 -13.91
C GLN A 127 -5.03 -18.09 -13.77
N THR A 128 -3.80 -18.55 -13.67
CA THR A 128 -2.59 -17.71 -13.61
C THR A 128 -1.59 -18.14 -14.67
N ALA A 129 -0.53 -17.36 -14.87
CA ALA A 129 0.57 -17.74 -15.77
C ALA A 129 1.23 -19.09 -15.36
N ASN A 130 1.18 -19.46 -14.08
CA ASN A 130 1.74 -20.70 -13.56
C ASN A 130 0.71 -21.85 -13.45
N GLY A 131 -0.46 -21.70 -14.07
CA GLY A 131 -1.54 -22.69 -14.01
C GLY A 131 -2.70 -22.26 -13.11
N THR A 132 -3.57 -23.22 -12.80
CA THR A 132 -4.77 -22.97 -11.98
C THR A 132 -4.43 -23.04 -10.49
N THR A 133 -4.95 -22.10 -9.71
CA THR A 133 -4.85 -22.08 -8.25
C THR A 133 -6.20 -21.75 -7.64
N VAL A 134 -6.41 -22.15 -6.39
CA VAL A 134 -7.61 -21.77 -5.62
C VAL A 134 -7.35 -20.42 -4.97
N ALA A 135 -8.20 -19.46 -5.26
CA ALA A 135 -8.23 -18.12 -4.67
C ALA A 135 -9.53 -17.89 -3.92
N CYS A 136 -9.65 -16.74 -3.27
CA CYS A 136 -10.90 -16.33 -2.62
C CYS A 136 -11.47 -15.09 -3.31
N SER A 137 -12.69 -15.18 -3.82
CA SER A 137 -13.43 -13.99 -4.27
C SER A 137 -13.95 -13.19 -3.08
N THR A 138 -13.91 -11.87 -3.21
CA THR A 138 -14.35 -10.91 -2.19
C THR A 138 -14.83 -9.61 -2.84
N THR A 139 -15.25 -8.65 -2.03
CA THR A 139 -15.58 -7.29 -2.47
C THR A 139 -14.85 -6.30 -1.57
N ILE A 140 -14.19 -5.33 -2.17
CA ILE A 140 -13.65 -4.14 -1.52
C ILE A 140 -14.78 -3.11 -1.51
N GLU A 141 -15.20 -2.66 -0.33
CA GLU A 141 -16.28 -1.69 -0.20
C GLU A 141 -15.89 -0.33 -0.80
N LYS A 142 -14.67 0.09 -0.53
CA LYS A 142 -14.14 1.37 -1.01
C LYS A 142 -12.69 1.24 -1.46
N LEU A 143 -12.44 1.57 -2.72
CA LEU A 143 -11.11 1.67 -3.32
C LEU A 143 -10.84 3.13 -3.71
N ASN A 144 -9.76 3.71 -3.20
CA ASN A 144 -9.35 5.08 -3.50
C ASN A 144 -7.94 5.10 -4.09
N PHE A 145 -7.71 5.89 -5.13
CA PHE A 145 -6.38 6.20 -5.65
C PHE A 145 -6.42 7.49 -6.47
N GLY A 146 -5.41 8.33 -6.30
CA GLY A 146 -5.41 9.66 -6.91
C GLY A 146 -6.73 10.39 -6.65
N PRO A 147 -7.40 10.92 -7.67
CA PRO A 147 -8.71 11.57 -7.55
C PRO A 147 -9.91 10.59 -7.65
N PHE A 148 -9.66 9.29 -7.80
CA PHE A 148 -10.72 8.30 -8.05
C PHE A 148 -11.15 7.60 -6.76
N GLU A 149 -12.46 7.45 -6.60
CA GLU A 149 -13.09 6.61 -5.59
C GLU A 149 -14.05 5.65 -6.30
N ILE A 150 -13.88 4.34 -6.04
CA ILE A 150 -14.68 3.28 -6.65
C ILE A 150 -15.21 2.40 -5.53
N ASN A 151 -16.52 2.20 -5.51
CA ASN A 151 -17.18 1.39 -4.49
C ASN A 151 -17.51 -0.01 -5.03
N ASP A 152 -17.65 -0.96 -4.10
CA ASP A 152 -18.09 -2.33 -4.37
C ASP A 152 -17.22 -3.05 -5.44
N VAL A 153 -15.91 -2.90 -5.34
CA VAL A 153 -14.97 -3.47 -6.30
C VAL A 153 -14.81 -4.96 -6.03
N MET A 154 -15.14 -5.80 -7.02
CA MET A 154 -14.84 -7.22 -6.97
C MET A 154 -13.33 -7.42 -6.93
N ALA A 155 -12.87 -8.27 -6.01
CA ALA A 155 -11.45 -8.59 -5.84
C ALA A 155 -11.24 -10.08 -5.57
N VAL A 156 -10.02 -10.54 -5.73
CA VAL A 156 -9.59 -11.87 -5.33
C VAL A 156 -8.45 -11.79 -4.32
N ILE A 157 -8.52 -12.63 -3.29
CA ILE A 157 -7.40 -12.85 -2.38
C ILE A 157 -6.64 -14.05 -2.96
N ALA A 158 -5.43 -13.78 -3.47
CA ALA A 158 -4.64 -14.76 -4.20
C ALA A 158 -3.50 -15.30 -3.32
N PRO A 159 -3.38 -16.64 -3.17
CA PRO A 159 -2.27 -17.22 -2.45
C PRO A 159 -0.95 -16.94 -3.19
N ASN A 160 0.13 -16.78 -2.43
CA ASN A 160 1.48 -16.51 -2.93
C ASN A 160 1.65 -15.19 -3.73
N LEU A 161 0.63 -14.33 -3.77
CA LEU A 161 0.78 -12.99 -4.29
C LEU A 161 1.56 -12.14 -3.28
N THR A 162 2.56 -11.41 -3.78
CA THR A 162 3.45 -10.59 -2.94
C THR A 162 3.08 -9.12 -2.93
N GLN A 163 2.39 -8.65 -3.97
CA GLN A 163 2.01 -7.24 -4.11
C GLN A 163 0.55 -7.14 -4.59
N PRO A 164 -0.21 -6.15 -4.12
CA PRO A 164 -1.55 -5.89 -4.63
C PRO A 164 -1.52 -5.50 -6.11
N LEU A 165 -2.43 -6.05 -6.89
CA LEU A 165 -2.59 -5.74 -8.31
C LEU A 165 -3.88 -4.95 -8.53
N LEU A 166 -3.80 -3.85 -9.30
CA LEU A 166 -4.95 -3.13 -9.81
C LEU A 166 -5.30 -3.69 -11.18
N GLY A 167 -6.37 -4.49 -11.24
CA GLY A 167 -6.77 -5.24 -12.43
C GLY A 167 -7.74 -4.51 -13.35
N MET A 168 -8.06 -5.16 -14.47
CA MET A 168 -8.88 -4.60 -15.55
C MET A 168 -10.30 -4.24 -15.15
N ASN A 169 -10.90 -4.90 -14.15
CA ASN A 169 -12.23 -4.54 -13.67
C ASN A 169 -12.33 -3.10 -13.10
N VAL A 170 -11.21 -2.54 -12.70
CA VAL A 170 -11.07 -1.12 -12.30
C VAL A 170 -10.53 -0.30 -13.47
N LEU A 171 -9.44 -0.74 -14.08
CA LEU A 171 -8.74 0.01 -15.12
C LEU A 171 -9.62 0.31 -16.34
N GLN A 172 -10.50 -0.60 -16.74
CA GLN A 172 -11.44 -0.39 -17.84
C GLN A 172 -12.50 0.69 -17.60
N GLN A 173 -12.69 1.12 -16.34
CA GLN A 173 -13.60 2.22 -16.01
C GLN A 173 -12.96 3.59 -16.28
N LEU A 174 -11.65 3.61 -16.53
CA LEU A 174 -10.87 4.81 -16.76
C LEU A 174 -10.42 4.89 -18.24
N LYS A 175 -10.18 6.11 -18.71
CA LYS A 175 -9.40 6.35 -19.89
C LYS A 175 -7.94 6.28 -19.52
N ILE A 176 -7.19 5.41 -20.20
CA ILE A 176 -5.76 5.19 -19.99
C ILE A 176 -5.02 5.62 -21.25
N ALA A 177 -4.03 6.48 -21.09
CA ALA A 177 -3.06 6.82 -22.10
C ALA A 177 -1.66 6.54 -21.56
N GLN A 178 -0.83 5.88 -22.36
CA GLN A 178 0.55 5.55 -21.98
C GLN A 178 1.49 6.07 -23.05
N GLU A 179 2.40 6.94 -22.66
CA GLU A 179 3.39 7.53 -23.56
C GLU A 179 4.68 7.87 -22.80
N LYS A 180 5.83 7.59 -23.41
CA LYS A 180 7.16 8.02 -22.91
C LYS A 180 7.44 7.69 -21.43
N GLY A 181 6.97 6.54 -20.97
CA GLY A 181 7.16 6.14 -19.56
C GLY A 181 6.18 6.76 -18.58
N GLU A 182 5.18 7.50 -19.05
CA GLU A 182 4.07 7.99 -18.25
C GLU A 182 2.78 7.24 -18.55
N MET A 183 1.99 6.96 -17.53
CA MET A 183 0.62 6.50 -17.66
C MET A 183 -0.32 7.56 -17.10
N ARG A 184 -1.29 7.95 -17.91
CA ARG A 184 -2.29 8.97 -17.58
C ARG A 184 -3.65 8.33 -17.42
N LEU A 185 -4.25 8.50 -16.26
CA LEU A 185 -5.57 8.02 -15.92
C LEU A 185 -6.53 9.20 -15.84
N SER A 186 -7.69 9.08 -16.49
CA SER A 186 -8.77 10.08 -16.41
C SER A 186 -10.13 9.40 -16.46
N THR A 187 -11.18 10.12 -16.06
CA THR A 187 -12.56 9.62 -16.17
C THR A 187 -12.94 9.44 -17.66
N ARG A 188 -13.68 8.38 -17.94
CA ARG A 188 -14.36 8.24 -19.24
C ARG A 188 -15.52 9.25 -19.31
N GLU A 189 -15.73 9.80 -20.47
CA GLU A 189 -16.94 10.58 -20.80
C GLU A 189 -18.12 9.66 -21.06
#